data_9deb7953063c8628b956576e762e3bdd
#
_entry.id   9deb7953063c8628b956576e762e3bdd
#
_cell.length_a   1.000
_cell.length_b   1.000
_cell.length_c   1.000
_cell.angle_alpha   90.00
_cell.angle_beta   90.00
_cell.angle_gamma   90.00
#
_symmetry.space_group_name_H-M   'P 1'
#
loop_
_entity.id
_entity.type
_entity.pdbx_description
1 polymer ?
#
loop_
_entity_poly.entity_id
_entity_poly.type
_entity_poly.pdbx_seq_one_letter_code
_entity_poly.pdbx_strand_id
1 'polypeptide(L)'
;MKALRDRTRLAAWSLAAVAAGAGLLVWLALEASADLARGRERLLAGDTAGARDAFARAGRRPFTAAVARAGETVTAARRGDSVGGALPLPVLDTFAPEALLLSALQDGRLDAAAALADLAGQAGHPLADLYAAALAFERGDEAGARARARASRVSLDSRGLGSRLRRALAARDAGAVTLLLDRRGELAATVNHAGRLAGAPDAAPLLAGVLERLGAAPEGPAARLTVDLALSRLARQALGAARGSIVIVDPATGAVRAAVSDARTASTEGAAAFEQRREPASIAKVLTAAAAYRAGKDADAEIGRMTCTGVGRYGGKPLWCAWPAGPLQGLDHALAVSCNVAFASLGVPLGAERLVEEYRLWGFDAGGGRLLGAAGRVHAPLTPRQTADLAVGLEQADVTPLHAALLAAVVANGGRLPEPMLQLGRCGGLGLAADAVPAYAGSEVVEPTVARRLRKAMEAAAASGTGAGLAPPGFLVAMKTGTGAQWGVGYHVNYIGFGPLPEPSLAFCVRVTHEPTSPAVTRAARDVTRRLLELLAAGRVSLGLDARRPSKGGARPSAAIPAGTGLA
;
A
#
# COMPACT_ATOMS: atom_id res chain seq x y z
N MET A 1 -26.92 -66.98 -40.83
CA MET A 1 -26.35 -66.53 -39.55
C MET A 1 -25.04 -65.72 -39.71
N LYS A 2 -24.10 -66.07 -40.60
CA LYS A 2 -22.82 -65.36 -40.82
C LYS A 2 -23.04 -63.93 -41.34
N ALA A 3 -23.93 -63.73 -42.36
CA ALA A 3 -24.24 -62.42 -42.95
C ALA A 3 -24.92 -61.44 -41.97
N LEU A 4 -25.65 -61.95 -40.96
CA LEU A 4 -26.27 -61.09 -39.94
C LEU A 4 -25.26 -60.61 -38.93
N ARG A 5 -24.25 -61.43 -38.55
CA ARG A 5 -23.14 -61.06 -37.68
C ARG A 5 -22.20 -60.03 -38.30
N ASP A 6 -22.01 -60.10 -39.63
CA ASP A 6 -21.13 -59.14 -40.32
C ASP A 6 -21.83 -57.79 -40.46
N ARG A 7 -23.14 -57.73 -40.68
CA ARG A 7 -23.92 -56.46 -40.70
C ARG A 7 -23.97 -55.81 -39.31
N THR A 8 -24.10 -56.55 -38.21
CA THR A 8 -24.10 -55.99 -36.86
C THR A 8 -22.70 -55.50 -36.44
N ARG A 9 -21.62 -56.16 -36.89
CA ARG A 9 -20.25 -55.67 -36.68
C ARG A 9 -19.99 -54.36 -37.48
N LEU A 10 -20.40 -54.30 -38.75
CA LEU A 10 -20.27 -53.08 -39.56
C LEU A 10 -21.03 -51.93 -38.93
N ALA A 11 -22.26 -52.12 -38.46
CA ALA A 11 -23.05 -51.11 -37.78
C ALA A 11 -22.41 -50.62 -36.48
N ALA A 12 -21.84 -51.57 -35.70
CA ALA A 12 -21.10 -51.25 -34.47
C ALA A 12 -19.83 -50.42 -34.75
N TRP A 13 -19.06 -50.78 -35.79
CA TRP A 13 -17.89 -50.02 -36.22
C TRP A 13 -18.25 -48.61 -36.73
N SER A 14 -19.36 -48.49 -37.47
CA SER A 14 -19.85 -47.19 -37.95
C SER A 14 -20.30 -46.27 -36.80
N LEU A 15 -20.98 -46.83 -35.79
CA LEU A 15 -21.38 -46.07 -34.58
C LEU A 15 -20.16 -45.66 -33.74
N ALA A 16 -19.19 -46.56 -33.59
CA ALA A 16 -17.94 -46.22 -32.88
C ALA A 16 -17.12 -45.15 -33.59
N ALA A 17 -17.07 -45.16 -34.93
CA ALA A 17 -16.39 -44.13 -35.72
C ALA A 17 -17.10 -42.78 -35.63
N VAL A 18 -18.45 -42.76 -35.64
CA VAL A 18 -19.23 -41.52 -35.45
C VAL A 18 -19.05 -40.97 -34.04
N ALA A 19 -19.06 -41.82 -33.01
CA ALA A 19 -18.84 -41.43 -31.62
C ALA A 19 -17.41 -40.88 -31.41
N ALA A 20 -16.39 -41.52 -32.01
CA ALA A 20 -15.00 -41.06 -31.96
C ALA A 20 -14.83 -39.73 -32.71
N GLY A 21 -15.50 -39.57 -33.88
CA GLY A 21 -15.53 -38.29 -34.62
C GLY A 21 -16.20 -37.15 -33.83
N ALA A 22 -17.34 -37.44 -33.19
CA ALA A 22 -18.02 -36.46 -32.33
C ALA A 22 -17.16 -36.12 -31.10
N GLY A 23 -16.53 -37.10 -30.46
CA GLY A 23 -15.59 -36.86 -29.35
C GLY A 23 -14.40 -35.97 -29.74
N LEU A 24 -13.82 -36.24 -30.92
CA LEU A 24 -12.74 -35.41 -31.48
C LEU A 24 -13.18 -33.97 -31.75
N LEU A 25 -14.38 -33.76 -32.31
CA LEU A 25 -14.94 -32.43 -32.58
C LEU A 25 -15.18 -31.65 -31.29
N VAL A 26 -15.73 -32.30 -30.25
CA VAL A 26 -15.92 -31.68 -28.93
C VAL A 26 -14.56 -31.33 -28.28
N TRP A 27 -13.59 -32.20 -28.37
CA TRP A 27 -12.24 -31.93 -27.85
C TRP A 27 -11.58 -30.76 -28.58
N LEU A 28 -11.67 -30.70 -29.91
CA LEU A 28 -11.14 -29.59 -30.71
C LEU A 28 -11.84 -28.26 -30.40
N ALA A 29 -13.14 -28.27 -30.14
CA ALA A 29 -13.89 -27.09 -29.71
C ALA A 29 -13.48 -26.61 -28.33
N LEU A 30 -13.27 -27.51 -27.39
CA LEU A 30 -12.81 -27.20 -26.03
C LEU A 30 -11.40 -26.58 -26.01
N GLU A 31 -10.45 -27.15 -26.78
CA GLU A 31 -9.11 -26.59 -26.89
C GLU A 31 -9.09 -25.22 -27.57
N ALA A 32 -9.89 -25.02 -28.61
CA ALA A 32 -10.01 -23.75 -29.29
C ALA A 32 -10.61 -22.68 -28.37
N SER A 33 -11.59 -23.04 -27.52
CA SER A 33 -12.17 -22.17 -26.50
C SER A 33 -11.14 -21.82 -25.42
N ALA A 34 -10.27 -22.75 -25.05
CA ALA A 34 -9.17 -22.50 -24.11
C ALA A 34 -8.10 -21.55 -24.69
N ASP A 35 -7.79 -21.63 -25.98
CA ASP A 35 -6.90 -20.68 -26.66
C ASP A 35 -7.52 -19.26 -26.71
N LEU A 36 -8.81 -19.14 -26.97
CA LEU A 36 -9.52 -17.85 -26.92
C LEU A 36 -9.48 -17.26 -25.50
N ALA A 37 -9.73 -18.07 -24.47
CA ALA A 37 -9.69 -17.64 -23.08
C ALA A 37 -8.27 -17.16 -22.70
N ARG A 38 -7.23 -17.91 -23.05
CA ARG A 38 -5.83 -17.51 -22.87
C ARG A 38 -5.48 -16.24 -23.60
N GLY A 39 -5.95 -16.08 -24.83
CA GLY A 39 -5.74 -14.86 -25.63
C GLY A 39 -6.33 -13.63 -24.94
N ARG A 40 -7.55 -13.72 -24.44
CA ARG A 40 -8.22 -12.64 -23.68
C ARG A 40 -7.50 -12.30 -22.38
N GLU A 41 -7.13 -13.30 -21.59
CA GLU A 41 -6.40 -13.12 -20.33
C GLU A 41 -5.07 -12.39 -20.58
N ARG A 42 -4.30 -12.82 -21.57
CA ARG A 42 -3.03 -12.19 -21.95
C ARG A 42 -3.21 -10.77 -22.46
N LEU A 43 -4.24 -10.53 -23.27
CA LEU A 43 -4.57 -9.21 -23.78
C LEU A 43 -4.89 -8.22 -22.65
N LEU A 44 -5.68 -8.64 -21.65
CA LEU A 44 -5.98 -7.85 -20.46
C LEU A 44 -4.75 -7.62 -19.59
N ALA A 45 -3.84 -8.59 -19.52
CA ALA A 45 -2.56 -8.47 -18.82
C ALA A 45 -1.51 -7.63 -19.59
N GLY A 46 -1.83 -7.11 -20.78
CA GLY A 46 -0.91 -6.32 -21.62
C GLY A 46 0.08 -7.13 -22.45
N ASP A 47 0.06 -8.46 -22.36
CA ASP A 47 0.87 -9.36 -23.20
C ASP A 47 0.27 -9.51 -24.60
N THR A 48 0.48 -8.49 -25.43
CA THR A 48 -0.07 -8.47 -26.81
C THR A 48 0.57 -9.51 -27.73
N ALA A 49 1.82 -9.90 -27.49
CA ALA A 49 2.50 -10.94 -28.27
C ALA A 49 1.90 -12.32 -27.99
N GLY A 50 1.81 -12.69 -26.70
CA GLY A 50 1.21 -13.94 -26.30
C GLY A 50 -0.30 -14.03 -26.58
N ALA A 51 -1.02 -12.88 -26.55
CA ALA A 51 -2.42 -12.81 -26.97
C ALA A 51 -2.57 -13.13 -28.46
N ARG A 52 -1.76 -12.50 -29.32
CA ARG A 52 -1.75 -12.75 -30.77
C ARG A 52 -1.50 -14.23 -31.09
N ASP A 53 -0.50 -14.83 -30.44
CA ASP A 53 -0.18 -16.24 -30.67
C ASP A 53 -1.32 -17.19 -30.23
N ALA A 54 -2.01 -16.85 -29.15
CA ALA A 54 -3.17 -17.62 -28.68
C ALA A 54 -4.36 -17.48 -29.66
N PHE A 55 -4.64 -16.27 -30.14
CA PHE A 55 -5.71 -16.05 -31.14
C PHE A 55 -5.36 -16.69 -32.48
N ALA A 56 -4.11 -16.63 -32.93
CA ALA A 56 -3.68 -17.31 -34.15
C ALA A 56 -3.87 -18.84 -34.08
N ARG A 57 -3.62 -19.46 -32.92
CA ARG A 57 -3.92 -20.89 -32.71
C ARG A 57 -5.42 -21.17 -32.74
N ALA A 58 -6.22 -20.35 -32.05
CA ALA A 58 -7.68 -20.49 -32.06
C ALA A 58 -8.26 -20.29 -33.46
N GLY A 59 -7.71 -19.38 -34.27
CA GLY A 59 -8.15 -19.05 -35.63
C GLY A 59 -7.96 -20.17 -36.66
N ARG A 60 -7.08 -21.15 -36.38
CA ARG A 60 -6.87 -22.31 -37.23
C ARG A 60 -8.03 -23.31 -37.17
N ARG A 61 -9.03 -23.08 -36.32
CA ARG A 61 -10.15 -24.00 -36.07
C ARG A 61 -11.46 -23.34 -36.51
N PRO A 62 -12.33 -24.06 -37.23
CA PRO A 62 -13.48 -23.46 -37.90
C PRO A 62 -14.49 -22.82 -36.97
N PHE A 63 -14.68 -23.34 -35.76
CA PHE A 63 -15.70 -22.86 -34.82
C PHE A 63 -15.29 -21.55 -34.07
N THR A 64 -14.02 -21.17 -34.10
CA THR A 64 -13.49 -20.01 -33.33
C THR A 64 -12.85 -18.97 -34.23
N ALA A 65 -12.72 -19.22 -35.51
CA ALA A 65 -11.98 -18.37 -36.46
C ALA A 65 -12.49 -16.91 -36.50
N ALA A 66 -13.80 -16.69 -36.39
CA ALA A 66 -14.35 -15.34 -36.39
C ALA A 66 -13.98 -14.55 -35.14
N VAL A 67 -14.12 -15.18 -33.95
CA VAL A 67 -13.76 -14.55 -32.65
C VAL A 67 -12.26 -14.39 -32.53
N ALA A 68 -11.48 -15.33 -33.05
CA ALA A 68 -10.02 -15.24 -33.07
C ALA A 68 -9.53 -14.07 -33.93
N ARG A 69 -10.08 -13.87 -35.14
CA ARG A 69 -9.78 -12.68 -35.99
C ARG A 69 -10.15 -11.37 -35.28
N ALA A 70 -11.30 -11.34 -34.59
CA ALA A 70 -11.67 -10.19 -33.78
C ALA A 70 -10.64 -9.94 -32.67
N GLY A 71 -10.15 -10.99 -31.98
CA GLY A 71 -9.10 -10.92 -30.99
C GLY A 71 -7.78 -10.38 -31.55
N GLU A 72 -7.40 -10.75 -32.76
CA GLU A 72 -6.23 -10.19 -33.46
C GLU A 72 -6.42 -8.69 -33.76
N THR A 73 -7.61 -8.26 -34.20
CA THR A 73 -7.96 -6.86 -34.42
C THR A 73 -7.87 -6.04 -33.13
N VAL A 74 -8.47 -6.52 -32.04
CA VAL A 74 -8.38 -5.85 -30.73
C VAL A 74 -6.94 -5.84 -30.19
N THR A 75 -6.17 -6.89 -30.47
CA THR A 75 -4.75 -6.95 -30.10
C THR A 75 -3.93 -5.91 -30.88
N ALA A 76 -4.19 -5.70 -32.15
CA ALA A 76 -3.57 -4.66 -32.97
C ALA A 76 -3.92 -3.26 -32.42
N ALA A 77 -5.20 -2.99 -32.15
CA ALA A 77 -5.62 -1.75 -31.49
C ALA A 77 -4.93 -1.55 -30.12
N ARG A 78 -4.78 -2.60 -29.32
CA ARG A 78 -4.05 -2.55 -28.04
C ARG A 78 -2.55 -2.25 -28.20
N ARG A 79 -1.98 -2.47 -29.38
CA ARG A 79 -0.61 -2.03 -29.72
C ARG A 79 -0.55 -0.58 -30.21
N GLY A 80 -1.67 0.03 -30.50
CA GLY A 80 -1.76 1.36 -31.10
C GLY A 80 -1.77 1.34 -32.63
N ASP A 81 -1.92 0.15 -33.24
CA ASP A 81 -2.03 0.04 -34.69
C ASP A 81 -3.41 0.58 -35.14
N SER A 82 -3.43 1.34 -36.23
CA SER A 82 -4.69 1.71 -36.89
C SER A 82 -5.37 0.47 -37.47
N VAL A 83 -6.58 0.19 -37.03
CA VAL A 83 -7.35 -0.99 -37.49
C VAL A 83 -8.51 -0.56 -38.33
N GLY A 84 -8.59 -1.12 -39.56
CA GLY A 84 -9.71 -0.95 -40.46
C GLY A 84 -10.73 -2.07 -40.28
N GLY A 85 -12.02 -1.70 -40.29
CA GLY A 85 -13.15 -2.63 -40.28
C GLY A 85 -13.85 -2.71 -38.91
N ALA A 86 -15.18 -2.50 -38.96
CA ALA A 86 -16.02 -2.57 -37.77
C ALA A 86 -16.16 -4.01 -37.26
N LEU A 87 -15.99 -4.23 -35.98
CA LEU A 87 -16.35 -5.47 -35.30
C LEU A 87 -17.84 -5.40 -34.91
N PRO A 88 -18.60 -6.52 -35.01
CA PRO A 88 -19.93 -6.56 -34.42
C PRO A 88 -19.88 -6.30 -32.92
N LEU A 89 -20.76 -5.45 -32.37
CA LEU A 89 -20.79 -5.06 -30.96
C LEU A 89 -20.75 -6.25 -30.01
N PRO A 90 -21.57 -7.31 -30.17
CA PRO A 90 -21.53 -8.46 -29.26
C PRO A 90 -20.19 -9.19 -29.25
N VAL A 91 -19.43 -9.10 -30.36
CA VAL A 91 -18.08 -9.69 -30.43
C VAL A 91 -17.08 -8.80 -29.71
N LEU A 92 -17.15 -7.48 -29.90
CA LEU A 92 -16.27 -6.53 -29.20
C LEU A 92 -16.45 -6.60 -27.69
N ASP A 93 -17.67 -6.70 -27.18
CA ASP A 93 -18.00 -6.79 -25.76
C ASP A 93 -17.33 -8.02 -25.09
N THR A 94 -17.08 -9.09 -25.84
CA THR A 94 -16.37 -10.25 -25.32
C THR A 94 -14.93 -9.95 -24.88
N PHE A 95 -14.34 -8.86 -25.37
CA PHE A 95 -12.95 -8.44 -25.06
C PHE A 95 -12.87 -7.37 -23.98
N ALA A 96 -13.98 -7.01 -23.33
CA ALA A 96 -14.02 -5.99 -22.27
C ALA A 96 -13.32 -4.68 -22.68
N PRO A 97 -13.82 -3.95 -23.71
CA PRO A 97 -13.12 -2.81 -24.29
C PRO A 97 -12.84 -1.68 -23.30
N GLU A 98 -13.69 -1.49 -22.28
CA GLU A 98 -13.45 -0.52 -21.20
C GLU A 98 -12.20 -0.88 -20.39
N ALA A 99 -12.06 -2.14 -20.01
CA ALA A 99 -10.89 -2.59 -19.25
C ALA A 99 -9.60 -2.46 -20.05
N LEU A 100 -9.63 -2.74 -21.36
CA LEU A 100 -8.50 -2.58 -22.26
C LEU A 100 -8.11 -1.11 -22.45
N LEU A 101 -9.09 -0.22 -22.60
CA LEU A 101 -8.86 1.21 -22.72
C LEU A 101 -8.28 1.77 -21.43
N LEU A 102 -8.84 1.44 -20.26
CA LEU A 102 -8.31 1.85 -18.97
C LEU A 102 -6.88 1.35 -18.76
N SER A 103 -6.59 0.09 -19.11
CA SER A 103 -5.23 -0.45 -19.03
C SER A 103 -4.28 0.28 -19.99
N ALA A 104 -4.70 0.61 -21.23
CA ALA A 104 -3.87 1.37 -22.16
C ALA A 104 -3.52 2.76 -21.62
N LEU A 105 -4.50 3.45 -21.04
CA LEU A 105 -4.30 4.75 -20.41
C LEU A 105 -3.39 4.67 -19.18
N GLN A 106 -3.55 3.64 -18.33
CA GLN A 106 -2.69 3.39 -17.17
C GLN A 106 -1.23 3.14 -17.55
N ASP A 107 -1.01 2.50 -18.69
CA ASP A 107 0.33 2.25 -19.24
C ASP A 107 0.91 3.48 -19.98
N GLY A 108 0.19 4.61 -20.02
CA GLY A 108 0.59 5.81 -20.77
C GLY A 108 0.50 5.67 -22.29
N ARG A 109 -0.16 4.64 -22.80
CA ARG A 109 -0.23 4.30 -24.22
C ARG A 109 -1.43 4.97 -24.88
N LEU A 110 -1.33 6.28 -25.09
CA LEU A 110 -2.42 7.10 -25.63
C LEU A 110 -2.84 6.68 -27.06
N ASP A 111 -1.90 6.18 -27.88
CA ASP A 111 -2.23 5.71 -29.23
C ASP A 111 -3.02 4.41 -29.20
N ALA A 112 -2.68 3.49 -28.29
CA ALA A 112 -3.46 2.28 -28.06
C ALA A 112 -4.87 2.61 -27.53
N ALA A 113 -4.98 3.57 -26.62
CA ALA A 113 -6.26 4.05 -26.12
C ALA A 113 -7.11 4.68 -27.22
N ALA A 114 -6.51 5.46 -28.14
CA ALA A 114 -7.17 6.03 -29.28
C ALA A 114 -7.71 4.95 -30.24
N ALA A 115 -6.87 4.00 -30.61
CA ALA A 115 -7.27 2.90 -31.51
C ALA A 115 -8.40 2.05 -30.92
N LEU A 116 -8.39 1.81 -29.60
CA LEU A 116 -9.48 1.10 -28.90
C LEU A 116 -10.77 1.93 -28.84
N ALA A 117 -10.68 3.24 -28.62
CA ALA A 117 -11.84 4.14 -28.64
C ALA A 117 -12.47 4.24 -30.05
N ASP A 118 -11.63 4.33 -31.08
CA ASP A 118 -12.08 4.34 -32.48
C ASP A 118 -12.75 3.02 -32.86
N LEU A 119 -12.18 1.88 -32.45
CA LEU A 119 -12.78 0.56 -32.68
C LEU A 119 -14.16 0.43 -32.00
N ALA A 120 -14.28 0.96 -30.75
CA ALA A 120 -15.55 1.02 -30.05
C ALA A 120 -16.56 1.91 -30.77
N GLY A 121 -16.12 3.05 -31.33
CA GLY A 121 -16.94 3.94 -32.13
C GLY A 121 -17.46 3.28 -33.41
N GLN A 122 -16.61 2.59 -34.15
CA GLN A 122 -16.95 1.86 -35.35
C GLN A 122 -17.94 0.71 -35.07
N ALA A 123 -17.84 0.07 -33.89
CA ALA A 123 -18.77 -0.98 -33.47
C ALA A 123 -20.12 -0.43 -32.95
N GLY A 124 -20.27 0.88 -32.81
CA GLY A 124 -21.46 1.51 -32.21
C GLY A 124 -21.57 1.24 -30.71
N HIS A 125 -20.46 1.04 -30.02
CA HIS A 125 -20.44 0.78 -28.57
C HIS A 125 -21.04 1.96 -27.80
N PRO A 126 -21.96 1.75 -26.82
CA PRO A 126 -22.65 2.85 -26.13
C PRO A 126 -21.70 3.78 -25.36
N LEU A 127 -20.53 3.29 -24.94
CA LEU A 127 -19.52 4.07 -24.21
C LEU A 127 -18.48 4.75 -25.13
N ALA A 128 -18.59 4.65 -26.46
CA ALA A 128 -17.59 5.16 -27.39
C ALA A 128 -17.31 6.66 -27.21
N ASP A 129 -18.35 7.49 -27.08
CA ASP A 129 -18.19 8.94 -26.81
C ASP A 129 -17.55 9.21 -25.48
N LEU A 130 -17.83 8.40 -24.43
CA LEU A 130 -17.19 8.52 -23.14
C LEU A 130 -15.69 8.18 -23.21
N TYR A 131 -15.32 7.15 -23.97
CA TYR A 131 -13.92 6.79 -24.19
C TYR A 131 -13.16 7.89 -24.93
N ALA A 132 -13.78 8.42 -25.99
CA ALA A 132 -13.21 9.52 -26.76
C ALA A 132 -13.12 10.82 -25.93
N ALA A 133 -14.10 11.11 -25.07
CA ALA A 133 -14.06 12.25 -24.16
C ALA A 133 -12.95 12.12 -23.11
N ALA A 134 -12.79 10.93 -22.52
CA ALA A 134 -11.73 10.67 -21.55
C ALA A 134 -10.34 10.81 -22.18
N LEU A 135 -10.15 10.31 -23.39
CA LEU A 135 -8.90 10.42 -24.13
C LEU A 135 -8.58 11.89 -24.48
N ALA A 136 -9.58 12.67 -24.92
CA ALA A 136 -9.42 14.09 -25.19
C ALA A 136 -8.97 14.84 -23.92
N PHE A 137 -9.62 14.58 -22.79
CA PHE A 137 -9.27 15.19 -21.51
C PHE A 137 -7.84 14.80 -21.07
N GLU A 138 -7.46 13.53 -21.21
CA GLU A 138 -6.11 13.05 -20.86
C GLU A 138 -5.01 13.69 -21.72
N ARG A 139 -5.33 14.04 -22.97
CA ARG A 139 -4.47 14.76 -23.91
C ARG A 139 -4.45 16.29 -23.68
N GLY A 140 -5.24 16.82 -22.74
CA GLY A 140 -5.38 18.24 -22.47
C GLY A 140 -6.37 18.98 -23.38
N ASP A 141 -7.09 18.26 -24.25
CA ASP A 141 -8.19 18.83 -25.07
C ASP A 141 -9.49 18.87 -24.24
N GLU A 142 -9.59 19.87 -23.35
CA GLU A 142 -10.78 20.03 -22.49
C GLU A 142 -12.04 20.40 -23.29
N ALA A 143 -11.91 21.17 -24.37
CA ALA A 143 -13.03 21.56 -25.20
C ALA A 143 -13.61 20.34 -25.94
N GLY A 144 -12.76 19.53 -26.56
CA GLY A 144 -13.15 18.29 -27.21
C GLY A 144 -13.71 17.27 -26.21
N ALA A 145 -13.15 17.17 -25.01
CA ALA A 145 -13.67 16.33 -23.94
C ALA A 145 -15.11 16.70 -23.55
N ARG A 146 -15.40 18.01 -23.39
CA ARG A 146 -16.74 18.53 -23.07
C ARG A 146 -17.75 18.25 -24.19
N ALA A 147 -17.34 18.50 -25.43
CA ALA A 147 -18.21 18.27 -26.58
C ALA A 147 -18.62 16.78 -26.68
N ARG A 148 -17.67 15.86 -26.57
CA ARG A 148 -17.89 14.41 -26.60
C ARG A 148 -18.66 13.91 -25.38
N ALA A 149 -18.38 14.44 -24.18
CA ALA A 149 -19.13 14.12 -22.97
C ALA A 149 -20.62 14.49 -23.06
N ARG A 150 -20.94 15.60 -23.74
CA ARG A 150 -22.33 16.01 -24.02
C ARG A 150 -23.01 15.11 -25.07
N ALA A 151 -22.25 14.60 -26.03
CA ALA A 151 -22.74 13.69 -27.05
C ALA A 151 -22.97 12.26 -26.53
N SER A 152 -22.32 11.92 -25.42
CA SER A 152 -22.42 10.58 -24.82
C SER A 152 -23.86 10.25 -24.43
N ARG A 153 -24.35 9.10 -24.89
CA ARG A 153 -25.65 8.56 -24.51
C ARG A 153 -25.67 7.93 -23.11
N VAL A 154 -24.49 7.76 -22.51
CA VAL A 154 -24.33 7.16 -21.18
C VAL A 154 -24.17 8.27 -20.17
N SER A 155 -24.90 8.14 -19.04
CA SER A 155 -24.78 9.09 -17.95
C SER A 155 -23.35 9.09 -17.39
N LEU A 156 -22.76 10.28 -17.26
CA LEU A 156 -21.46 10.45 -16.59
C LEU A 156 -21.54 10.16 -15.09
N ASP A 157 -22.74 9.92 -14.54
CA ASP A 157 -22.96 9.53 -13.15
C ASP A 157 -22.66 8.05 -12.88
N SER A 158 -22.39 7.26 -13.94
CA SER A 158 -21.94 5.88 -13.80
C SER A 158 -20.64 5.81 -12.98
N ARG A 159 -20.45 4.71 -12.25
CA ARG A 159 -19.19 4.44 -11.55
C ARG A 159 -18.05 4.29 -12.57
N GLY A 160 -16.80 4.57 -12.18
CA GLY A 160 -15.63 4.39 -13.04
C GLY A 160 -15.25 5.65 -13.84
N LEU A 161 -14.97 5.49 -15.12
CA LEU A 161 -14.40 6.53 -15.99
C LEU A 161 -15.30 7.77 -16.13
N GLY A 162 -16.61 7.59 -16.28
CA GLY A 162 -17.56 8.69 -16.40
C GLY A 162 -17.59 9.59 -15.16
N SER A 163 -17.60 8.99 -13.98
CA SER A 163 -17.55 9.73 -12.71
C SER A 163 -16.24 10.50 -12.54
N ARG A 164 -15.11 9.93 -12.94
CA ARG A 164 -13.81 10.62 -12.92
C ARG A 164 -13.81 11.83 -13.85
N LEU A 165 -14.21 11.63 -15.10
CA LEU A 165 -14.28 12.71 -16.11
C LEU A 165 -15.19 13.85 -15.64
N ARG A 166 -16.39 13.55 -15.12
CA ARG A 166 -17.31 14.57 -14.60
C ARG A 166 -16.69 15.39 -13.48
N ARG A 167 -16.05 14.75 -12.50
CA ARG A 167 -15.39 15.45 -11.38
C ARG A 167 -14.23 16.31 -11.85
N ALA A 168 -13.43 15.82 -12.78
CA ALA A 168 -12.31 16.55 -13.37
C ALA A 168 -12.78 17.80 -14.12
N LEU A 169 -13.81 17.67 -14.97
CA LEU A 169 -14.43 18.79 -15.69
C LEU A 169 -15.03 19.82 -14.72
N ALA A 170 -15.78 19.39 -13.70
CA ALA A 170 -16.33 20.29 -12.69
C ALA A 170 -15.26 21.05 -11.91
N ALA A 171 -14.13 20.39 -11.56
CA ALA A 171 -13.02 21.05 -10.92
C ALA A 171 -12.37 22.12 -11.82
N ARG A 172 -12.25 21.86 -13.13
CA ARG A 172 -11.79 22.85 -14.12
C ARG A 172 -12.75 24.02 -14.24
N ASP A 173 -14.05 23.79 -14.22
CA ASP A 173 -15.08 24.85 -14.22
C ASP A 173 -14.98 25.72 -12.97
N ALA A 174 -14.57 25.16 -11.84
CA ALA A 174 -14.31 25.88 -10.60
C ALA A 174 -12.93 26.57 -10.55
N GLY A 175 -12.18 26.62 -11.65
CA GLY A 175 -10.90 27.32 -11.77
C GLY A 175 -9.67 26.53 -11.30
N ALA A 176 -9.75 25.21 -11.21
CA ALA A 176 -8.58 24.39 -10.91
C ALA A 176 -7.59 24.37 -12.08
N VAL A 177 -6.32 24.64 -11.79
CA VAL A 177 -5.20 24.54 -12.73
C VAL A 177 -4.56 23.15 -12.67
N THR A 178 -4.38 22.63 -11.46
CA THR A 178 -3.83 21.29 -11.24
C THR A 178 -4.83 20.46 -10.44
N LEU A 179 -5.03 19.23 -10.86
CA LEU A 179 -5.83 18.23 -10.15
C LEU A 179 -4.90 17.34 -9.32
N LEU A 180 -5.15 17.21 -8.03
CA LEU A 180 -4.46 16.25 -7.18
C LEU A 180 -5.34 15.03 -7.02
N LEU A 181 -4.87 13.91 -7.52
CA LEU A 181 -5.60 12.65 -7.52
C LEU A 181 -4.98 11.72 -6.47
N ASP A 182 -5.81 10.94 -5.80
CA ASP A 182 -5.30 9.89 -4.93
C ASP A 182 -4.61 8.80 -5.77
N ARG A 183 -3.97 7.81 -5.12
CA ARG A 183 -3.28 6.74 -5.82
C ARG A 183 -4.18 5.90 -6.74
N ARG A 184 -5.50 5.98 -6.60
CA ARG A 184 -6.50 5.28 -7.42
C ARG A 184 -7.11 6.18 -8.48
N GLY A 185 -6.71 7.45 -8.54
CA GLY A 185 -7.23 8.44 -9.49
C GLY A 185 -8.54 9.08 -9.03
N GLU A 186 -8.93 9.00 -7.76
CA GLU A 186 -10.01 9.82 -7.20
C GLU A 186 -9.52 11.25 -6.97
N LEU A 187 -10.37 12.25 -7.23
CA LEU A 187 -10.04 13.64 -6.96
C LEU A 187 -9.88 13.87 -5.45
N ALA A 188 -8.67 14.19 -5.04
CA ALA A 188 -8.28 14.42 -3.65
C ALA A 188 -8.26 15.91 -3.30
N ALA A 189 -7.68 16.74 -4.18
CA ALA A 189 -7.56 18.17 -4.01
C ALA A 189 -7.38 18.86 -5.36
N THR A 190 -7.41 20.19 -5.34
CA THR A 190 -7.18 21.05 -6.50
C THR A 190 -6.19 22.15 -6.16
N VAL A 191 -5.50 22.66 -7.16
CA VAL A 191 -4.67 23.86 -7.08
C VAL A 191 -5.23 24.90 -8.03
N ASN A 192 -5.44 26.12 -7.58
CA ASN A 192 -5.90 27.23 -8.41
C ASN A 192 -4.74 28.05 -9.01
N HIS A 193 -5.05 29.05 -9.84
CA HIS A 193 -4.05 29.95 -10.45
C HIS A 193 -3.16 30.71 -9.45
N ALA A 194 -3.61 30.90 -8.21
CA ALA A 194 -2.81 31.53 -7.15
C ALA A 194 -1.96 30.50 -6.37
N GLY A 195 -1.86 29.24 -6.83
CA GLY A 195 -1.13 28.17 -6.16
C GLY A 195 -1.80 27.67 -4.88
N ARG A 196 -3.04 28.08 -4.59
CA ARG A 196 -3.74 27.66 -3.38
C ARG A 196 -4.27 26.23 -3.52
N LEU A 197 -3.93 25.40 -2.54
CA LEU A 197 -4.43 24.04 -2.38
C LEU A 197 -5.80 24.06 -1.71
N ALA A 198 -6.76 23.34 -2.27
CA ALA A 198 -8.07 23.10 -1.68
C ALA A 198 -8.41 21.61 -1.77
N GLY A 199 -8.69 20.97 -0.66
CA GLY A 199 -9.18 19.58 -0.64
C GLY A 199 -10.54 19.49 -1.33
N ALA A 200 -10.79 18.41 -2.07
CA ALA A 200 -12.13 18.11 -2.55
C ALA A 200 -13.09 17.96 -1.35
N PRO A 201 -14.37 18.36 -1.44
CA PRO A 201 -15.27 18.42 -0.28
C PRO A 201 -15.28 17.15 0.59
N ASP A 202 -15.32 15.99 -0.04
CA ASP A 202 -15.32 14.68 0.64
C ASP A 202 -13.95 14.23 1.13
N ALA A 203 -12.87 14.84 0.65
CA ALA A 203 -11.48 14.48 0.94
C ALA A 203 -10.82 15.46 1.90
N ALA A 204 -11.24 16.73 1.93
CA ALA A 204 -10.62 17.78 2.72
C ALA A 204 -10.41 17.41 4.21
N PRO A 205 -11.40 16.85 4.93
CA PRO A 205 -11.22 16.47 6.33
C PRO A 205 -10.23 15.31 6.54
N LEU A 206 -10.01 14.50 5.49
CA LEU A 206 -9.10 13.34 5.53
C LEU A 206 -7.67 13.72 5.21
N LEU A 207 -7.46 14.81 4.49
CA LEU A 207 -6.19 15.17 3.88
C LEU A 207 -5.56 16.45 4.44
N ALA A 208 -6.20 17.14 5.39
CA ALA A 208 -5.72 18.43 5.90
C ALA A 208 -4.22 18.42 6.22
N GLY A 209 -3.75 17.51 7.06
CA GLY A 209 -2.34 17.39 7.39
C GLY A 209 -1.44 16.93 6.23
N VAL A 210 -1.98 16.15 5.29
CA VAL A 210 -1.24 15.73 4.08
C VAL A 210 -1.02 16.92 3.16
N LEU A 211 -2.07 17.73 2.91
CA LEU A 211 -2.00 18.91 2.05
C LEU A 211 -1.10 19.99 2.65
N GLU A 212 -1.16 20.19 3.96
CA GLU A 212 -0.26 21.09 4.69
C GLU A 212 1.21 20.65 4.53
N ARG A 213 1.47 19.36 4.64
CA ARG A 213 2.84 18.80 4.54
C ARG A 213 3.34 18.68 3.09
N LEU A 214 2.44 18.61 2.10
CA LEU A 214 2.83 18.59 0.69
C LEU A 214 3.61 19.84 0.29
N GLY A 215 3.34 20.98 0.94
CA GLY A 215 4.04 22.24 0.71
C GLY A 215 3.74 22.86 -0.65
N ALA A 216 4.73 22.87 -1.56
CA ALA A 216 4.55 23.43 -2.89
C ALA A 216 3.57 22.59 -3.73
N ALA A 217 2.68 23.28 -4.44
CA ALA A 217 1.76 22.64 -5.35
C ALA A 217 2.54 21.99 -6.52
N PRO A 218 2.23 20.74 -6.88
CA PRO A 218 2.83 20.13 -8.05
C PRO A 218 2.49 20.90 -9.32
N GLU A 219 3.46 21.05 -10.21
CA GLU A 219 3.26 21.65 -11.53
C GLU A 219 2.58 20.67 -12.50
N GLY A 220 1.85 21.20 -13.49
CA GLY A 220 1.21 20.44 -14.56
C GLY A 220 -0.30 20.26 -14.36
N PRO A 221 -0.97 19.56 -15.32
CA PRO A 221 -2.43 19.43 -15.33
C PRO A 221 -2.96 18.58 -14.17
N ALA A 222 -2.21 17.57 -13.77
CA ALA A 222 -2.53 16.75 -12.60
C ALA A 222 -1.29 16.09 -12.00
N ALA A 223 -1.39 15.76 -10.71
CA ALA A 223 -0.39 14.94 -10.00
C ALA A 223 -1.08 13.86 -9.17
N ARG A 224 -0.42 12.73 -9.04
CA ARG A 224 -0.90 11.60 -8.24
C ARG A 224 -0.23 11.61 -6.88
N LEU A 225 -1.04 11.60 -5.85
CA LEU A 225 -0.61 11.46 -4.46
C LEU A 225 -0.45 9.97 -4.10
N THR A 226 0.33 9.71 -3.05
CA THR A 226 0.48 8.36 -2.49
C THR A 226 -0.72 7.91 -1.67
N VAL A 227 -1.50 8.87 -1.16
CA VAL A 227 -2.66 8.60 -0.31
C VAL A 227 -3.75 7.84 -1.05
N ASP A 228 -4.46 7.01 -0.30
CA ASP A 228 -5.61 6.24 -0.72
C ASP A 228 -6.83 6.76 0.06
N LEU A 229 -7.75 7.43 -0.60
CA LEU A 229 -8.93 8.02 0.05
C LEU A 229 -9.82 6.96 0.69
N ALA A 230 -9.93 5.78 0.07
CA ALA A 230 -10.71 4.68 0.66
C ALA A 230 -10.06 4.21 1.97
N LEU A 231 -8.74 4.03 1.99
CA LEU A 231 -8.00 3.67 3.20
C LEU A 231 -8.06 4.79 4.25
N SER A 232 -7.98 6.05 3.84
CA SER A 232 -8.10 7.22 4.74
C SER A 232 -9.49 7.29 5.39
N ARG A 233 -10.57 6.99 4.64
CA ARG A 233 -11.94 6.89 5.20
C ARG A 233 -12.02 5.78 6.24
N LEU A 234 -11.46 4.58 5.98
CA LEU A 234 -11.43 3.49 6.95
C LEU A 234 -10.63 3.86 8.19
N ALA A 235 -9.46 4.49 8.04
CA ALA A 235 -8.67 4.96 9.17
C ALA A 235 -9.44 6.01 10.01
N ARG A 236 -10.12 6.95 9.36
CA ARG A 236 -10.96 7.95 10.05
C ARG A 236 -12.14 7.31 10.78
N GLN A 237 -12.79 6.33 10.17
CA GLN A 237 -13.85 5.54 10.78
C GLN A 237 -13.35 4.77 11.99
N ALA A 238 -12.17 4.16 11.91
CA ALA A 238 -11.55 3.45 13.02
C ALA A 238 -11.24 4.37 14.20
N LEU A 239 -10.67 5.56 13.91
CA LEU A 239 -10.37 6.57 14.93
C LEU A 239 -11.63 7.05 15.65
N GLY A 240 -12.75 7.24 14.93
CA GLY A 240 -14.04 7.64 15.50
C GLY A 240 -13.96 8.95 16.29
N ALA A 241 -14.38 8.92 17.55
CA ALA A 241 -14.35 10.06 18.47
C ALA A 241 -13.05 10.16 19.31
N ALA A 242 -12.16 9.18 19.21
CA ALA A 242 -10.92 9.19 19.97
C ALA A 242 -9.99 10.33 19.48
N ARG A 243 -9.29 10.97 20.44
CA ARG A 243 -8.27 11.98 20.11
C ARG A 243 -6.99 11.30 19.70
N GLY A 244 -6.44 11.71 18.57
CA GLY A 244 -5.17 11.14 18.08
C GLY A 244 -5.06 11.09 16.57
N SER A 245 -4.23 10.16 16.10
CA SER A 245 -3.90 10.02 14.68
C SER A 245 -3.71 8.55 14.30
N ILE A 246 -4.01 8.25 13.04
CA ILE A 246 -3.66 6.98 12.40
C ILE A 246 -2.82 7.29 11.16
N VAL A 247 -1.64 6.69 11.07
CA VAL A 247 -0.76 6.74 9.90
C VAL A 247 -0.56 5.34 9.36
N ILE A 248 -0.68 5.19 8.03
CA ILE A 248 -0.47 3.93 7.32
C ILE A 248 0.48 4.21 6.16
N VAL A 249 1.56 3.45 6.08
CA VAL A 249 2.57 3.54 5.02
C VAL A 249 2.73 2.21 4.30
N ASP A 250 3.16 2.25 3.06
CA ASP A 250 3.64 1.09 2.34
C ASP A 250 5.09 0.81 2.81
N PRO A 251 5.39 -0.32 3.46
CA PRO A 251 6.70 -0.57 4.03
C PRO A 251 7.79 -0.74 2.97
N ALA A 252 7.43 -1.15 1.76
CA ALA A 252 8.40 -1.37 0.68
C ALA A 252 8.84 -0.08 0.00
N THR A 253 7.98 0.95 -0.04
CA THR A 253 8.21 2.17 -0.81
C THR A 253 8.29 3.45 0.03
N GLY A 254 7.81 3.42 1.27
CA GLY A 254 7.65 4.62 2.10
C GLY A 254 6.41 5.47 1.73
N ALA A 255 5.62 5.06 0.76
CA ALA A 255 4.44 5.81 0.34
C ALA A 255 3.45 5.95 1.52
N VAL A 256 3.11 7.17 1.89
CA VAL A 256 2.09 7.46 2.91
C VAL A 256 0.72 7.18 2.31
N ARG A 257 0.11 6.07 2.74
CA ARG A 257 -1.18 5.59 2.23
C ARG A 257 -2.38 6.26 2.90
N ALA A 258 -2.25 6.59 4.19
CA ALA A 258 -3.20 7.37 4.96
C ALA A 258 -2.48 8.09 6.10
N ALA A 259 -2.90 9.32 6.42
CA ALA A 259 -2.45 10.07 7.58
C ALA A 259 -3.63 10.92 8.06
N VAL A 260 -4.39 10.40 9.01
CA VAL A 260 -5.62 11.03 9.51
C VAL A 260 -5.48 11.39 10.98
N SER A 261 -6.05 12.54 11.36
CA SER A 261 -6.14 12.98 12.76
C SER A 261 -7.60 13.31 13.10
N ASP A 262 -7.95 13.26 14.38
CA ASP A 262 -9.24 13.77 14.81
C ASP A 262 -9.31 15.30 14.70
N ALA A 263 -10.51 15.88 14.59
CA ALA A 263 -10.69 17.31 14.33
C ALA A 263 -10.13 18.19 15.46
N ARG A 264 -10.21 17.76 16.73
CA ARG A 264 -9.69 18.54 17.86
C ARG A 264 -8.16 18.55 17.86
N THR A 265 -7.54 17.38 17.67
CA THR A 265 -6.09 17.28 17.55
C THR A 265 -5.58 18.07 16.34
N ALA A 266 -6.24 18.00 15.20
CA ALA A 266 -5.89 18.78 14.02
C ALA A 266 -6.03 20.30 14.25
N SER A 267 -7.04 20.76 14.99
CA SER A 267 -7.21 22.19 15.28
C SER A 267 -6.23 22.76 16.31
N THR A 268 -5.68 21.91 17.18
CA THR A 268 -4.75 22.34 18.24
C THR A 268 -3.27 22.05 17.95
N GLU A 269 -2.98 21.05 17.15
CA GLU A 269 -1.64 20.55 16.89
C GLU A 269 -1.31 20.45 15.37
N GLY A 270 -2.10 21.12 14.52
CA GLY A 270 -1.86 21.19 13.06
C GLY A 270 -1.84 19.81 12.41
N ALA A 271 -0.81 19.57 11.59
CA ALA A 271 -0.59 18.27 10.92
C ALA A 271 -0.12 17.19 11.91
N ALA A 272 -0.93 16.88 12.93
CA ALA A 272 -0.56 16.04 14.09
C ALA A 272 0.06 14.69 13.70
N ALA A 273 -0.37 14.08 12.58
CA ALA A 273 0.23 12.84 12.06
C ALA A 273 1.73 12.99 11.75
N PHE A 274 2.19 14.21 11.46
CA PHE A 274 3.56 14.55 11.09
C PHE A 274 4.32 15.33 12.17
N GLU A 275 3.62 16.01 13.09
CA GLU A 275 4.21 17.01 13.99
C GLU A 275 4.07 16.68 15.47
N GLN A 276 3.01 15.97 15.86
CA GLN A 276 2.77 15.64 17.26
C GLN A 276 3.85 14.68 17.79
N ARG A 277 4.81 15.24 18.52
CA ARG A 277 5.85 14.45 19.17
C ARG A 277 5.42 14.05 20.57
N ARG A 278 5.58 12.76 20.88
CA ARG A 278 5.33 12.14 22.18
C ARG A 278 6.38 11.06 22.42
N GLU A 279 6.61 10.70 23.65
CA GLU A 279 7.47 9.56 23.97
C GLU A 279 7.11 8.33 23.13
N PRO A 280 8.11 7.64 22.53
CA PRO A 280 7.87 6.36 21.89
C PRO A 280 7.34 5.33 22.88
N ALA A 281 7.73 5.44 24.13
CA ALA A 281 7.49 4.45 25.17
C ALA A 281 7.93 3.05 24.69
N SER A 282 7.27 2.00 25.09
CA SER A 282 7.72 0.62 24.83
C SER A 282 7.85 0.21 23.35
N ILE A 283 7.49 1.05 22.38
CA ILE A 283 7.80 0.76 20.97
C ILE A 283 9.31 0.86 20.71
N ALA A 284 10.03 1.68 21.49
CA ALA A 284 11.48 1.84 21.43
C ALA A 284 12.27 0.57 21.81
N LYS A 285 11.66 -0.39 22.48
CA LYS A 285 12.31 -1.67 22.83
C LYS A 285 12.76 -2.46 21.62
N VAL A 286 12.13 -2.22 20.46
CA VAL A 286 12.58 -2.76 19.17
C VAL A 286 13.98 -2.23 18.82
N LEU A 287 14.22 -0.92 19.05
CA LEU A 287 15.52 -0.28 18.81
C LEU A 287 16.58 -0.80 19.79
N THR A 288 16.22 -0.96 21.06
CA THR A 288 17.13 -1.47 22.09
C THR A 288 17.58 -2.91 21.81
N ALA A 289 16.65 -3.76 21.31
CA ALA A 289 17.03 -5.10 20.86
C ALA A 289 17.96 -5.05 19.64
N ALA A 290 17.69 -4.17 18.68
CA ALA A 290 18.55 -3.96 17.51
C ALA A 290 19.95 -3.50 17.92
N ALA A 291 20.06 -2.53 18.84
CA ALA A 291 21.33 -2.06 19.39
C ALA A 291 22.14 -3.18 20.06
N ALA A 292 21.46 -4.08 20.78
CA ALA A 292 22.12 -5.22 21.42
C ALA A 292 22.70 -6.19 20.36
N TYR A 293 21.93 -6.55 19.34
CA TYR A 293 22.42 -7.39 18.24
C TYR A 293 23.57 -6.72 17.47
N ARG A 294 23.48 -5.42 17.20
CA ARG A 294 24.58 -4.64 16.56
C ARG A 294 25.86 -4.65 17.40
N ALA A 295 25.72 -4.66 18.72
CA ALA A 295 26.85 -4.77 19.64
C ALA A 295 27.38 -6.21 19.81
N GLY A 296 26.92 -7.15 19.00
CA GLY A 296 27.32 -8.56 19.06
C GLY A 296 26.73 -9.34 20.22
N LYS A 297 25.68 -8.79 20.89
CA LYS A 297 24.99 -9.47 21.99
C LYS A 297 23.82 -10.28 21.44
N ASP A 298 23.65 -11.49 21.93
CA ASP A 298 22.45 -12.28 21.72
C ASP A 298 21.37 -11.85 22.71
N ALA A 299 20.54 -10.87 22.29
CA ALA A 299 19.46 -10.33 23.12
C ALA A 299 18.47 -11.41 23.57
N ASP A 300 18.27 -12.45 22.77
CA ASP A 300 17.39 -13.56 23.11
C ASP A 300 17.94 -14.40 24.26
N ALA A 301 19.21 -14.81 24.15
CA ALA A 301 19.89 -15.57 25.18
C ALA A 301 20.11 -14.75 26.48
N GLU A 302 20.44 -13.46 26.37
CA GLU A 302 20.61 -12.59 27.53
C GLU A 302 19.29 -12.42 28.30
N ILE A 303 18.21 -12.13 27.62
CA ILE A 303 16.89 -11.97 28.25
C ILE A 303 16.38 -13.31 28.80
N GLY A 304 16.62 -14.43 28.11
CA GLY A 304 16.22 -15.76 28.58
C GLY A 304 16.79 -16.20 29.92
N ARG A 305 17.84 -15.54 30.39
CA ARG A 305 18.44 -15.76 31.76
C ARG A 305 17.84 -14.85 32.83
N MET A 306 16.94 -13.93 32.46
CA MET A 306 16.40 -12.93 33.37
C MET A 306 15.10 -13.39 34.02
N THR A 307 14.89 -12.97 35.27
CA THR A 307 13.59 -13.06 35.95
C THR A 307 13.10 -11.64 36.24
N CYS A 308 11.92 -11.30 35.70
CA CYS A 308 11.32 -10.00 35.96
C CYS A 308 10.54 -9.99 37.27
N THR A 309 11.03 -9.28 38.25
CA THR A 309 10.37 -9.07 39.55
C THR A 309 9.41 -7.89 39.59
N GLY A 310 9.19 -7.21 38.41
CA GLY A 310 8.33 -6.05 38.31
C GLY A 310 9.02 -4.71 38.52
N VAL A 311 10.24 -4.69 39.07
CA VAL A 311 11.03 -3.47 39.29
C VAL A 311 12.52 -3.72 39.09
N GLY A 312 13.20 -2.81 38.41
CA GLY A 312 14.66 -2.71 38.34
C GLY A 312 15.14 -1.40 38.96
N ARG A 313 16.39 -1.33 39.38
CA ARG A 313 17.01 -0.10 39.93
C ARG A 313 18.20 0.30 39.06
N TYR A 314 18.20 1.56 38.62
CA TYR A 314 19.23 2.13 37.74
C TYR A 314 19.66 3.48 38.32
N GLY A 315 20.93 3.62 38.67
CA GLY A 315 21.42 4.79 39.40
C GLY A 315 20.67 5.04 40.73
N GLY A 316 20.30 3.97 41.42
CA GLY A 316 19.54 4.03 42.68
C GLY A 316 18.03 4.29 42.52
N LYS A 317 17.54 4.67 41.34
CA LYS A 317 16.14 5.00 41.07
C LYS A 317 15.37 3.80 40.49
N PRO A 318 14.11 3.54 40.92
CA PRO A 318 13.31 2.42 40.43
C PRO A 318 12.76 2.67 39.04
N LEU A 319 12.76 1.62 38.22
CA LEU A 319 12.00 1.54 36.96
C LEU A 319 11.02 0.36 37.05
N TRP A 320 9.74 0.64 36.88
CA TRP A 320 8.66 -0.33 37.08
C TRP A 320 8.20 -0.96 35.77
N CYS A 321 7.86 -2.26 35.81
CA CYS A 321 7.01 -2.91 34.84
C CYS A 321 5.53 -2.74 35.24
N ALA A 322 4.63 -2.96 34.30
CA ALA A 322 3.19 -2.97 34.59
C ALA A 322 2.80 -4.11 35.55
N TRP A 323 3.54 -5.22 35.49
CA TRP A 323 3.41 -6.38 36.38
C TRP A 323 4.74 -7.18 36.42
N PRO A 324 4.99 -8.01 37.46
CA PRO A 324 6.11 -8.93 37.46
C PRO A 324 5.83 -10.08 36.49
N ALA A 325 6.66 -10.22 35.45
CA ALA A 325 6.46 -11.25 34.42
C ALA A 325 7.10 -12.61 34.79
N GLY A 326 7.87 -12.68 35.89
CA GLY A 326 8.57 -13.89 36.29
C GLY A 326 9.73 -14.25 35.36
N PRO A 327 10.08 -15.55 35.25
CA PRO A 327 11.15 -16.01 34.35
C PRO A 327 10.81 -15.68 32.89
N LEU A 328 11.74 -15.03 32.19
CA LEU A 328 11.57 -14.65 30.79
C LEU A 328 12.07 -15.78 29.87
N GLN A 329 11.38 -15.99 28.78
CA GLN A 329 11.67 -17.05 27.79
C GLN A 329 12.31 -16.45 26.53
N GLY A 330 13.19 -15.45 26.69
CA GLY A 330 13.86 -14.76 25.61
C GLY A 330 13.13 -13.51 25.12
N LEU A 331 13.60 -12.99 23.98
CA LEU A 331 13.14 -11.72 23.41
C LEU A 331 11.66 -11.71 23.07
N ASP A 332 11.15 -12.80 22.50
CA ASP A 332 9.73 -12.92 22.08
C ASP A 332 8.80 -12.69 23.28
N HIS A 333 9.07 -13.39 24.39
CA HIS A 333 8.28 -13.26 25.61
C HIS A 333 8.44 -11.86 26.24
N ALA A 334 9.68 -11.36 26.38
CA ALA A 334 9.92 -10.04 26.96
C ALA A 334 9.26 -8.90 26.19
N LEU A 335 9.25 -8.99 24.83
CA LEU A 335 8.58 -8.01 23.98
C LEU A 335 7.05 -8.15 24.05
N ALA A 336 6.54 -9.37 24.13
CA ALA A 336 5.11 -9.68 24.27
C ALA A 336 4.53 -9.10 25.57
N VAL A 337 5.20 -9.34 26.70
CA VAL A 337 4.80 -8.79 28.02
C VAL A 337 5.29 -7.36 28.25
N SER A 338 6.05 -6.81 27.29
CA SER A 338 6.59 -5.44 27.35
C SER A 338 7.43 -5.13 28.60
N CYS A 339 8.31 -6.07 29.02
CA CYS A 339 9.08 -5.98 30.25
C CYS A 339 10.08 -4.82 30.24
N ASN A 340 9.90 -3.79 31.09
CA ASN A 340 10.84 -2.67 31.21
C ASN A 340 12.18 -3.11 31.78
N VAL A 341 12.16 -3.98 32.80
CA VAL A 341 13.37 -4.47 33.46
C VAL A 341 14.30 -5.18 32.47
N ALA A 342 13.76 -6.07 31.63
CA ALA A 342 14.56 -6.80 30.65
C ALA A 342 15.26 -5.84 29.66
N PHE A 343 14.51 -4.90 29.09
CA PHE A 343 15.06 -3.99 28.07
C PHE A 343 16.00 -2.93 28.68
N ALA A 344 15.74 -2.46 29.89
CA ALA A 344 16.70 -1.59 30.61
C ALA A 344 17.99 -2.34 30.99
N SER A 345 17.87 -3.59 31.45
CA SER A 345 19.04 -4.44 31.76
C SER A 345 19.84 -4.82 30.52
N LEU A 346 19.18 -4.90 29.34
CA LEU A 346 19.86 -5.09 28.07
C LEU A 346 20.52 -3.80 27.58
N GLY A 347 19.85 -2.63 27.72
CA GLY A 347 20.30 -1.37 27.17
C GLY A 347 21.33 -0.61 28.02
N VAL A 348 21.21 -0.61 29.34
CA VAL A 348 22.14 0.13 30.22
C VAL A 348 23.60 -0.31 30.04
N PRO A 349 23.93 -1.61 29.94
CA PRO A 349 25.30 -2.05 29.66
C PRO A 349 25.82 -1.69 28.26
N LEU A 350 24.94 -1.36 27.31
CA LEU A 350 25.37 -0.84 26.01
C LEU A 350 25.90 0.59 26.11
N GLY A 351 25.39 1.34 27.08
CA GLY A 351 25.75 2.74 27.29
C GLY A 351 24.89 3.73 26.52
N ALA A 352 24.88 4.97 26.97
CA ALA A 352 24.08 6.05 26.40
C ALA A 352 24.40 6.33 24.92
N GLU A 353 25.69 6.37 24.59
CA GLU A 353 26.18 6.72 23.26
C GLU A 353 25.67 5.74 22.20
N ARG A 354 25.82 4.44 22.41
CA ARG A 354 25.36 3.41 21.48
C ARG A 354 23.83 3.39 21.30
N LEU A 355 23.09 3.65 22.38
CA LEU A 355 21.64 3.76 22.29
C LEU A 355 21.24 4.98 21.45
N VAL A 356 21.84 6.16 21.69
CA VAL A 356 21.58 7.38 20.91
C VAL A 356 21.94 7.17 19.44
N GLU A 357 23.08 6.52 19.16
CA GLU A 357 23.51 6.18 17.81
C GLU A 357 22.45 5.27 17.11
N GLU A 358 21.98 4.24 17.81
CA GLU A 358 20.92 3.36 17.27
C GLU A 358 19.65 4.16 16.94
N TYR A 359 19.18 5.04 17.85
CA TYR A 359 18.02 5.88 17.55
C TYR A 359 18.24 6.75 16.30
N ARG A 360 19.44 7.33 16.14
CA ARG A 360 19.77 8.13 14.96
C ARG A 360 19.80 7.32 13.66
N LEU A 361 20.30 6.09 13.70
CA LEU A 361 20.25 5.16 12.58
C LEU A 361 18.79 4.90 12.14
N TRP A 362 17.86 4.82 13.10
CA TRP A 362 16.44 4.65 12.83
C TRP A 362 15.71 5.97 12.48
N GLY A 363 16.45 7.06 12.22
CA GLY A 363 15.92 8.32 11.70
C GLY A 363 15.56 9.37 12.75
N PHE A 364 15.87 9.16 14.02
CA PHE A 364 15.76 10.22 15.02
C PHE A 364 16.80 11.33 14.72
N ASP A 365 16.45 12.57 15.02
CA ASP A 365 17.23 13.78 14.71
C ASP A 365 17.51 13.99 13.21
N ALA A 366 16.83 13.26 12.29
CA ALA A 366 17.05 13.42 10.88
C ALA A 366 16.65 14.85 10.42
N GLY A 367 17.62 15.55 9.85
CA GLY A 367 17.47 16.92 9.33
C GLY A 367 17.27 16.97 7.81
N GLY A 368 17.34 18.18 7.24
CA GLY A 368 17.36 18.37 5.78
C GLY A 368 16.06 17.98 5.06
N GLY A 369 14.92 18.04 5.73
CA GLY A 369 13.62 17.65 5.15
C GLY A 369 13.39 16.12 5.07
N ARG A 370 14.34 15.30 5.53
CA ARG A 370 14.17 13.84 5.62
C ARG A 370 12.95 13.51 6.47
N LEU A 371 12.36 12.35 6.19
CA LEU A 371 11.13 11.87 6.84
C LEU A 371 9.99 12.91 6.76
N LEU A 372 9.94 13.69 5.69
CA LEU A 372 8.99 14.81 5.53
C LEU A 372 9.04 15.80 6.71
N GLY A 373 10.21 15.98 7.36
CA GLY A 373 10.37 16.82 8.56
C GLY A 373 9.68 16.25 9.80
N ALA A 374 9.21 15.00 9.76
CA ALA A 374 8.49 14.35 10.85
C ALA A 374 9.39 13.49 11.75
N ALA A 375 10.71 13.64 11.67
CA ALA A 375 11.64 12.89 12.50
C ALA A 375 11.37 13.09 13.99
N GLY A 376 11.48 12.02 14.76
CA GLY A 376 11.56 12.07 16.23
C GLY A 376 12.88 12.68 16.69
N ARG A 377 13.01 12.91 17.97
CA ARG A 377 14.22 13.44 18.61
C ARG A 377 14.73 12.48 19.64
N VAL A 378 16.03 12.51 19.87
CA VAL A 378 16.67 11.76 20.95
C VAL A 378 17.64 12.67 21.72
N HIS A 379 17.59 12.60 23.04
CA HIS A 379 18.46 13.34 23.95
C HIS A 379 19.45 12.39 24.60
N ALA A 380 20.71 12.81 24.69
CA ALA A 380 21.75 12.01 25.28
C ALA A 380 21.52 11.84 26.80
N PRO A 381 21.40 10.61 27.32
CA PRO A 381 21.29 10.36 28.75
C PRO A 381 22.55 10.75 29.48
N LEU A 382 22.40 11.37 30.68
CA LEU A 382 23.48 11.80 31.53
C LEU A 382 23.66 10.90 32.77
N THR A 383 22.68 10.05 33.04
CA THR A 383 22.66 9.16 34.21
C THR A 383 22.27 7.74 33.84
N PRO A 384 22.65 6.73 34.65
CA PRO A 384 22.18 5.35 34.39
C PRO A 384 20.65 5.20 34.35
N ARG A 385 19.92 6.01 35.10
CA ARG A 385 18.46 6.00 35.06
C ARG A 385 17.94 6.53 33.75
N GLN A 386 18.48 7.64 33.25
CA GLN A 386 18.09 8.18 31.92
C GLN A 386 18.50 7.22 30.80
N THR A 387 19.60 6.48 30.92
CA THR A 387 19.96 5.43 29.98
C THR A 387 18.92 4.30 29.99
N ALA A 388 18.45 3.91 31.17
CA ALA A 388 17.36 2.94 31.30
C ALA A 388 16.04 3.46 30.71
N ASP A 389 15.72 4.75 30.92
CA ASP A 389 14.54 5.39 30.34
C ASP A 389 14.62 5.41 28.81
N LEU A 390 15.77 5.77 28.22
CA LEU A 390 15.97 5.71 26.78
C LEU A 390 15.80 4.28 26.24
N ALA A 391 16.36 3.28 26.95
CA ALA A 391 16.26 1.87 26.54
C ALA A 391 14.81 1.36 26.50
N VAL A 392 13.89 1.97 27.24
CA VAL A 392 12.46 1.62 27.22
C VAL A 392 11.60 2.70 26.55
N GLY A 393 12.22 3.77 26.04
CA GLY A 393 11.58 4.84 25.27
C GLY A 393 10.82 5.88 26.08
N LEU A 394 11.24 6.13 27.30
CA LEU A 394 10.70 7.16 28.19
C LEU A 394 11.63 8.39 28.23
N GLU A 395 11.05 9.57 28.46
CA GLU A 395 11.69 10.87 28.75
C GLU A 395 12.79 11.35 27.77
N GLN A 396 13.68 10.48 27.31
CA GLN A 396 14.86 10.84 26.52
C GLN A 396 14.65 10.85 25.02
N ALA A 397 13.46 10.51 24.54
CA ALA A 397 13.13 10.54 23.12
C ALA A 397 11.67 10.91 22.90
N ASP A 398 11.41 11.49 21.73
CA ASP A 398 10.07 11.70 21.22
C ASP A 398 9.94 11.19 19.76
N VAL A 399 8.75 10.88 19.34
CA VAL A 399 8.45 10.34 18.00
C VAL A 399 7.12 10.88 17.49
N THR A 400 7.03 11.17 16.18
CA THR A 400 5.75 11.48 15.53
C THR A 400 5.00 10.21 15.14
N PRO A 401 3.68 10.27 14.88
CA PRO A 401 2.94 9.11 14.35
C PRO A 401 3.50 8.57 13.03
N LEU A 402 3.93 9.44 12.11
CA LEU A 402 4.56 9.00 10.86
C LEU A 402 5.87 8.25 11.14
N HIS A 403 6.76 8.84 11.93
CA HIS A 403 8.03 8.18 12.24
C HIS A 403 7.80 6.85 12.96
N ALA A 404 6.84 6.79 13.90
CA ALA A 404 6.47 5.54 14.56
C ALA A 404 5.97 4.46 13.59
N ALA A 405 5.21 4.83 12.55
CA ALA A 405 4.82 3.90 11.49
C ALA A 405 6.03 3.42 10.66
N LEU A 406 7.01 4.31 10.43
CA LEU A 406 8.24 3.96 9.72
C LEU A 406 9.12 3.00 10.55
N LEU A 407 9.15 3.10 11.88
CA LEU A 407 9.83 2.10 12.73
C LEU A 407 9.26 0.69 12.51
N ALA A 408 7.94 0.58 12.37
CA ALA A 408 7.30 -0.69 12.02
C ALA A 408 7.65 -1.12 10.58
N ALA A 409 7.72 -0.18 9.63
CA ALA A 409 8.08 -0.44 8.25
C ALA A 409 9.51 -1.00 8.12
N VAL A 410 10.46 -0.52 8.92
CA VAL A 410 11.85 -1.06 8.97
C VAL A 410 11.82 -2.57 9.24
N VAL A 411 11.06 -3.00 10.23
CA VAL A 411 10.98 -4.43 10.58
C VAL A 411 10.25 -5.20 9.49
N ALA A 412 9.19 -4.62 8.91
CA ALA A 412 8.36 -5.22 7.88
C ALA A 412 9.11 -5.52 6.59
N ASN A 413 10.05 -4.66 6.19
CA ASN A 413 10.74 -4.72 4.90
C ASN A 413 12.17 -5.27 4.97
N GLY A 414 12.54 -5.89 6.09
CA GLY A 414 13.83 -6.56 6.24
C GLY A 414 14.98 -5.65 6.67
N GLY A 415 14.69 -4.53 7.35
CA GLY A 415 15.70 -3.71 8.02
C GLY A 415 16.04 -2.38 7.33
N ARG A 416 15.25 -1.95 6.36
CA ARG A 416 15.49 -0.68 5.65
C ARG A 416 14.51 0.40 6.12
N LEU A 417 15.02 1.57 6.49
CA LEU A 417 14.20 2.75 6.79
C LEU A 417 13.77 3.41 5.48
N PRO A 418 12.48 3.32 5.11
CA PRO A 418 12.02 3.94 3.89
C PRO A 418 11.90 5.46 4.05
N GLU A 419 12.24 6.22 3.01
CA GLU A 419 11.97 7.65 2.97
C GLU A 419 10.49 7.85 2.62
N PRO A 420 9.69 8.50 3.47
CA PRO A 420 8.28 8.68 3.22
C PRO A 420 8.03 9.64 2.07
N MET A 421 7.01 9.35 1.27
CA MET A 421 6.60 10.20 0.15
C MET A 421 5.09 10.44 0.15
N LEU A 422 4.69 11.62 -0.33
CA LEU A 422 3.29 12.03 -0.48
C LEU A 422 2.84 12.11 -1.94
N GLN A 423 3.78 12.13 -2.89
CA GLN A 423 3.50 12.25 -4.31
C GLN A 423 4.17 11.12 -5.08
N LEU A 424 3.43 10.49 -5.99
CA LEU A 424 3.95 9.46 -6.90
C LEU A 424 4.57 10.05 -8.16
N GLY A 425 4.04 11.18 -8.67
CA GLY A 425 4.51 11.83 -9.87
C GLY A 425 3.41 12.63 -10.57
N ARG A 426 3.76 13.23 -11.70
CA ARG A 426 2.78 13.87 -12.60
C ARG A 426 1.96 12.80 -13.30
N CYS A 427 0.78 13.16 -13.73
CA CYS A 427 -0.09 12.26 -14.48
C CYS A 427 -0.98 13.07 -15.44
N GLY A 428 -1.66 12.39 -16.35
CA GLY A 428 -2.69 12.98 -17.19
C GLY A 428 -3.91 13.44 -16.37
N GLY A 429 -4.80 14.19 -16.99
CA GLY A 429 -5.90 14.88 -16.32
C GLY A 429 -6.87 13.98 -15.54
N LEU A 430 -6.98 12.70 -15.90
CA LEU A 430 -7.79 11.71 -15.19
C LEU A 430 -6.96 10.80 -14.28
N GLY A 431 -5.63 10.98 -14.24
CA GLY A 431 -4.73 10.13 -13.45
C GLY A 431 -4.69 8.68 -13.94
N LEU A 432 -4.93 8.45 -15.20
CA LEU A 432 -4.93 7.11 -15.77
C LEU A 432 -3.50 6.67 -16.14
N ALA A 433 -2.69 7.60 -16.65
CA ALA A 433 -1.26 7.42 -16.85
C ALA A 433 -0.50 8.23 -15.79
N ALA A 434 0.45 7.62 -15.13
CA ALA A 434 1.33 8.29 -14.18
C ALA A 434 2.78 8.08 -14.58
N ASP A 435 3.63 9.06 -14.27
CA ASP A 435 5.08 8.89 -14.34
C ASP A 435 5.49 7.70 -13.46
N ALA A 436 6.62 7.09 -13.78
CA ALA A 436 7.14 5.98 -13.01
C ALA A 436 7.26 6.35 -11.51
N VAL A 437 6.84 5.45 -10.64
CA VAL A 437 7.06 5.62 -9.20
C VAL A 437 8.54 5.83 -8.96
N PRO A 438 8.96 6.87 -8.23
CA PRO A 438 10.36 7.09 -7.92
C PRO A 438 11.00 5.83 -7.35
N ALA A 439 12.24 5.56 -7.75
CA ALA A 439 12.98 4.43 -7.19
C ALA A 439 13.00 4.54 -5.66
N TYR A 440 12.85 3.41 -4.99
CA TYR A 440 12.87 3.33 -3.53
C TYR A 440 14.16 3.96 -2.97
N ALA A 441 13.99 5.01 -2.19
CA ALA A 441 15.06 5.64 -1.42
C ALA A 441 14.92 5.22 0.05
N GLY A 442 15.87 4.44 0.56
CA GLY A 442 15.87 4.03 1.98
C GLY A 442 17.24 3.49 2.37
N SER A 443 17.64 3.80 3.60
CA SER A 443 18.90 3.32 4.18
C SER A 443 18.69 2.01 4.91
N GLU A 444 19.64 1.08 4.78
CA GLU A 444 19.69 -0.10 5.65
C GLU A 444 20.09 0.34 7.06
N VAL A 445 19.25 0.04 8.04
CA VAL A 445 19.45 0.43 9.44
C VAL A 445 19.58 -0.76 10.36
N VAL A 446 19.11 -1.93 9.90
CA VAL A 446 19.23 -3.20 10.65
C VAL A 446 19.49 -4.31 9.64
N GLU A 447 20.36 -5.24 10.00
CA GLU A 447 20.61 -6.43 9.18
C GLU A 447 19.34 -7.26 8.98
N PRO A 448 19.12 -7.88 7.80
CA PRO A 448 17.93 -8.68 7.53
C PRO A 448 17.70 -9.83 8.53
N THR A 449 18.76 -10.41 9.08
CA THR A 449 18.69 -11.45 10.12
C THR A 449 18.10 -10.92 11.41
N VAL A 450 18.54 -9.74 11.85
CA VAL A 450 18.02 -9.05 13.04
C VAL A 450 16.58 -8.59 12.79
N ALA A 451 16.28 -8.03 11.62
CA ALA A 451 14.92 -7.63 11.26
C ALA A 451 13.94 -8.82 11.34
N ARG A 452 14.32 -10.00 10.85
CA ARG A 452 13.51 -11.22 10.99
C ARG A 452 13.30 -11.63 12.44
N ARG A 453 14.33 -11.46 13.28
CA ARG A 453 14.23 -11.77 14.72
C ARG A 453 13.29 -10.82 15.44
N LEU A 454 13.40 -9.51 15.16
CA LEU A 454 12.48 -8.48 15.68
C LEU A 454 11.04 -8.70 15.19
N ARG A 455 10.86 -9.08 13.93
CA ARG A 455 9.55 -9.43 13.36
C ARG A 455 8.90 -10.55 14.17
N LYS A 456 9.62 -11.66 14.42
CA LYS A 456 9.11 -12.78 15.21
C LYS A 456 8.67 -12.34 16.61
N ALA A 457 9.45 -11.48 17.27
CA ALA A 457 9.10 -10.95 18.58
C ALA A 457 7.85 -10.05 18.55
N MET A 458 7.65 -9.26 17.48
CA MET A 458 6.45 -8.45 17.28
C MET A 458 5.22 -9.33 16.91
N GLU A 459 5.42 -10.44 16.23
CA GLU A 459 4.37 -11.46 15.97
C GLU A 459 3.91 -12.09 17.30
N ALA A 460 4.84 -12.45 18.18
CA ALA A 460 4.53 -12.96 19.52
C ALA A 460 3.74 -11.92 20.36
N ALA A 461 4.14 -10.65 20.28
CA ALA A 461 3.43 -9.57 20.99
C ALA A 461 1.99 -9.37 20.47
N ALA A 462 1.74 -9.60 19.18
CA ALA A 462 0.41 -9.56 18.60
C ALA A 462 -0.42 -10.80 18.95
N ALA A 463 0.20 -11.98 18.99
CA ALA A 463 -0.50 -13.25 19.19
C ALA A 463 -0.88 -13.50 20.65
N SER A 464 0.04 -13.28 21.61
CA SER A 464 -0.12 -13.65 23.02
C SER A 464 0.22 -12.53 24.00
N GLY A 465 0.69 -11.36 23.52
CA GLY A 465 1.12 -10.26 24.37
C GLY A 465 0.10 -9.13 24.47
N THR A 466 0.62 -7.90 24.60
CA THR A 466 -0.19 -6.68 24.77
C THR A 466 -1.07 -6.33 23.55
N GLY A 467 -0.81 -6.93 22.38
CA GLY A 467 -1.61 -6.84 21.17
C GLY A 467 -2.62 -7.98 20.97
N ALA A 468 -2.69 -8.94 21.87
CA ALA A 468 -3.54 -10.11 21.70
C ALA A 468 -5.02 -9.78 21.58
N GLY A 469 -5.73 -10.48 20.67
CA GLY A 469 -7.17 -10.34 20.42
C GLY A 469 -7.58 -9.05 19.73
N LEU A 470 -6.66 -8.32 19.08
CA LEU A 470 -6.99 -7.11 18.32
C LEU A 470 -7.25 -7.39 16.85
N ALA A 471 -6.49 -8.31 16.25
CA ALA A 471 -6.70 -8.70 14.86
C ALA A 471 -7.80 -9.78 14.75
N PRO A 472 -8.70 -9.68 13.77
CA PRO A 472 -9.69 -10.70 13.52
C PRO A 472 -9.04 -11.99 12.99
N PRO A 473 -9.72 -13.15 13.14
CA PRO A 473 -9.22 -14.42 12.60
C PRO A 473 -8.85 -14.32 11.13
N GLY A 474 -7.71 -14.89 10.75
CA GLY A 474 -7.23 -14.89 9.36
C GLY A 474 -6.54 -13.60 8.89
N PHE A 475 -6.50 -12.55 9.71
CA PHE A 475 -5.75 -11.33 9.42
C PHE A 475 -4.53 -11.21 10.35
N LEU A 476 -3.45 -11.89 10.00
CA LEU A 476 -2.24 -11.94 10.83
C LEU A 476 -1.45 -10.65 10.73
N VAL A 477 -1.00 -10.14 11.87
CA VAL A 477 -0.20 -8.92 11.99
C VAL A 477 0.92 -9.09 13.01
N ALA A 478 1.96 -8.28 12.89
CA ALA A 478 2.97 -8.10 13.93
C ALA A 478 2.79 -6.71 14.55
N MET A 479 2.89 -6.59 15.89
CA MET A 479 2.61 -5.33 16.58
C MET A 479 3.51 -5.12 17.79
N LYS A 480 3.67 -3.84 18.19
CA LYS A 480 4.20 -3.44 19.48
C LYS A 480 3.45 -2.25 20.04
N THR A 481 3.18 -2.28 21.32
CA THR A 481 2.48 -1.23 22.05
C THR A 481 3.43 -0.40 22.88
N GLY A 482 3.12 0.88 23.06
CA GLY A 482 3.83 1.77 23.98
C GLY A 482 2.86 2.72 24.66
N THR A 483 2.88 2.77 25.98
CA THR A 483 2.11 3.71 26.80
C THR A 483 3.05 4.68 27.46
N GLY A 484 2.83 5.98 27.27
CA GLY A 484 3.59 7.06 27.85
C GLY A 484 2.68 8.13 28.45
N ALA A 485 3.27 9.09 29.12
CA ALA A 485 2.58 10.23 29.70
C ALA A 485 3.36 11.51 29.41
N GLN A 486 2.62 12.62 29.25
CA GLN A 486 3.24 13.93 29.11
C GLN A 486 2.58 14.90 30.07
N TRP A 487 3.40 15.60 30.84
CA TRP A 487 2.92 16.58 31.79
C TRP A 487 2.04 17.66 31.10
N GLY A 488 0.91 17.97 31.71
CA GLY A 488 -0.02 18.97 31.16
C GLY A 488 -0.87 18.50 29.98
N VAL A 489 -0.58 17.33 29.37
CA VAL A 489 -1.31 16.78 28.22
C VAL A 489 -2.10 15.54 28.58
N GLY A 490 -1.55 14.67 29.44
CA GLY A 490 -2.13 13.39 29.83
C GLY A 490 -1.40 12.19 29.21
N TYR A 491 -2.08 11.06 29.21
CA TYR A 491 -1.52 9.81 28.71
C TYR A 491 -1.73 9.66 27.20
N HIS A 492 -0.80 8.92 26.58
CA HIS A 492 -0.90 8.50 25.18
C HIS A 492 -0.49 7.04 25.01
N VAL A 493 -1.01 6.42 23.97
CA VAL A 493 -0.63 5.06 23.57
C VAL A 493 -0.30 5.05 22.09
N ASN A 494 0.81 4.40 21.75
CA ASN A 494 1.20 4.05 20.40
C ASN A 494 1.00 2.55 20.16
N TYR A 495 0.28 2.18 19.11
CA TYR A 495 0.33 0.85 18.52
C TYR A 495 1.05 0.97 17.19
N ILE A 496 2.21 0.37 17.05
CA ILE A 496 2.88 0.22 15.76
C ILE A 496 2.77 -1.23 15.31
N GLY A 497 2.62 -1.43 14.00
CA GLY A 497 2.53 -2.78 13.47
C GLY A 497 2.56 -2.82 11.95
N PHE A 498 2.51 -4.02 11.42
CA PHE A 498 2.48 -4.26 9.99
C PHE A 498 1.75 -5.56 9.66
N GLY A 499 1.22 -5.62 8.43
CA GLY A 499 0.49 -6.76 7.91
C GLY A 499 -0.15 -6.46 6.56
N PRO A 500 -0.98 -7.37 6.03
CA PRO A 500 -1.15 -8.75 6.50
C PRO A 500 0.10 -9.61 6.32
N LEU A 501 0.29 -10.60 7.19
CA LEU A 501 1.41 -11.54 7.09
C LEU A 501 1.06 -12.69 6.14
N PRO A 502 2.05 -13.37 5.50
CA PRO A 502 3.50 -13.23 5.70
C PRO A 502 4.15 -12.07 4.94
N GLU A 503 3.50 -11.49 3.93
CA GLU A 503 4.03 -10.42 3.06
C GLU A 503 3.32 -9.10 3.36
N PRO A 504 3.82 -8.30 4.32
CA PRO A 504 3.14 -7.10 4.75
C PRO A 504 3.10 -6.03 3.64
N SER A 505 1.91 -5.59 3.29
CA SER A 505 1.66 -4.49 2.35
C SER A 505 1.40 -3.15 3.06
N LEU A 506 1.23 -3.17 4.37
CA LEU A 506 1.01 -2.00 5.20
C LEU A 506 1.87 -2.06 6.46
N ALA A 507 2.40 -0.90 6.88
CA ALA A 507 2.87 -0.64 8.22
C ALA A 507 2.09 0.56 8.79
N PHE A 508 1.82 0.57 10.08
CA PHE A 508 0.92 1.56 10.67
C PHE A 508 1.37 2.02 12.05
N CYS A 509 0.91 3.23 12.43
CA CYS A 509 0.86 3.72 13.78
C CYS A 509 -0.58 4.18 14.10
N VAL A 510 -1.13 3.67 15.20
CA VAL A 510 -2.32 4.20 15.85
C VAL A 510 -1.86 4.90 17.11
N ARG A 511 -2.05 6.22 17.19
CA ARG A 511 -1.82 6.99 18.40
C ARG A 511 -3.13 7.52 18.95
N VAL A 512 -3.43 7.18 20.22
CA VAL A 512 -4.49 7.82 21.00
C VAL A 512 -3.83 8.64 22.11
N THR A 513 -4.35 9.83 22.39
CA THR A 513 -3.72 10.82 23.26
C THR A 513 -4.75 11.62 24.07
N HIS A 514 -4.29 12.47 25.01
CA HIS A 514 -5.11 13.36 25.84
C HIS A 514 -6.09 12.66 26.80
N GLU A 515 -5.85 11.42 27.13
CA GLU A 515 -6.65 10.73 28.13
C GLU A 515 -6.11 10.99 29.55
N PRO A 516 -6.97 11.15 30.55
CA PRO A 516 -6.54 11.53 31.90
C PRO A 516 -5.84 10.40 32.65
N THR A 517 -6.05 9.15 32.27
CA THR A 517 -5.50 7.98 32.95
C THR A 517 -4.95 6.94 31.99
N SER A 518 -3.95 6.19 32.43
CA SER A 518 -3.36 5.10 31.65
C SER A 518 -4.39 4.01 31.28
N PRO A 519 -5.32 3.55 32.16
CA PRO A 519 -6.36 2.59 31.76
C PRO A 519 -7.33 3.14 30.70
N ALA A 520 -7.69 4.43 30.77
CA ALA A 520 -8.61 5.03 29.79
C ALA A 520 -7.98 5.08 28.42
N VAL A 521 -6.74 5.59 28.30
CA VAL A 521 -6.05 5.68 27.01
C VAL A 521 -5.76 4.29 26.43
N THR A 522 -5.42 3.32 27.26
CA THR A 522 -5.17 1.94 26.80
C THR A 522 -6.43 1.32 26.23
N ARG A 523 -7.59 1.50 26.88
CA ARG A 523 -8.88 1.01 26.39
C ARG A 523 -9.26 1.66 25.07
N ALA A 524 -9.20 2.99 24.98
CA ALA A 524 -9.52 3.73 23.77
C ALA A 524 -8.60 3.31 22.61
N ALA A 525 -7.30 3.20 22.85
CA ALA A 525 -6.34 2.79 21.83
C ALA A 525 -6.55 1.34 21.36
N ARG A 526 -6.90 0.42 22.26
CA ARG A 526 -7.27 -0.96 21.91
C ARG A 526 -8.49 -1.00 21.00
N ASP A 527 -9.53 -0.21 21.33
CA ASP A 527 -10.77 -0.18 20.55
C ASP A 527 -10.57 0.43 19.16
N VAL A 528 -9.77 1.50 19.06
CA VAL A 528 -9.38 2.09 17.76
C VAL A 528 -8.57 1.10 16.94
N THR A 529 -7.57 0.45 17.54
CA THR A 529 -6.71 -0.49 16.82
C THR A 529 -7.49 -1.72 16.35
N ARG A 530 -8.35 -2.28 17.20
CA ARG A 530 -9.23 -3.40 16.82
C ARG A 530 -10.10 -3.02 15.63
N ARG A 531 -10.83 -1.90 15.69
CA ARG A 531 -11.66 -1.40 14.59
C ARG A 531 -10.86 -1.20 13.30
N LEU A 532 -9.64 -0.65 13.39
CA LEU A 532 -8.78 -0.50 12.23
C LEU A 532 -8.48 -1.85 11.58
N LEU A 533 -8.05 -2.84 12.37
CA LEU A 533 -7.68 -4.16 11.86
C LEU A 533 -8.89 -4.93 11.30
N GLU A 534 -10.07 -4.81 11.92
CA GLU A 534 -11.33 -5.37 11.41
C GLU A 534 -11.71 -4.75 10.05
N LEU A 535 -11.65 -3.42 9.92
CA LEU A 535 -11.94 -2.71 8.67
C LEU A 535 -10.92 -3.03 7.57
N LEU A 536 -9.64 -3.15 7.91
CA LEU A 536 -8.60 -3.57 6.97
C LEU A 536 -8.82 -5.00 6.49
N ALA A 537 -9.18 -5.90 7.38
CA ALA A 537 -9.47 -7.29 7.05
C ALA A 537 -10.70 -7.41 6.14
N ALA A 538 -11.78 -6.70 6.46
CA ALA A 538 -13.00 -6.67 5.64
C ALA A 538 -12.75 -6.02 4.26
N GLY A 539 -11.91 -5.00 4.20
CA GLY A 539 -11.51 -4.32 2.97
C GLY A 539 -10.35 -4.95 2.21
N ARG A 540 -9.81 -6.09 2.65
CA ARG A 540 -8.55 -6.67 2.17
C ARG A 540 -8.46 -6.74 0.64
N VAL A 541 -9.47 -7.30 -0.01
CA VAL A 541 -9.53 -7.45 -1.47
C VAL A 541 -9.70 -6.10 -2.16
N SER A 542 -10.65 -5.28 -1.72
CA SER A 542 -10.95 -3.97 -2.34
C SER A 542 -9.82 -2.96 -2.18
N LEU A 543 -9.01 -3.08 -1.12
CA LEU A 543 -7.83 -2.26 -0.87
C LEU A 543 -6.57 -2.82 -1.55
N GLY A 544 -6.64 -4.01 -2.16
CA GLY A 544 -5.49 -4.67 -2.78
C GLY A 544 -4.38 -5.00 -1.76
N LEU A 545 -4.77 -5.46 -0.56
CA LEU A 545 -3.85 -5.81 0.52
C LEU A 545 -3.34 -7.26 0.43
N ASP A 546 -3.89 -8.05 -0.46
CA ASP A 546 -3.40 -9.41 -0.72
C ASP A 546 -1.99 -9.35 -1.32
N ALA A 547 -1.18 -10.33 -0.94
CA ALA A 547 0.19 -10.45 -1.41
C ALA A 547 0.28 -10.21 -2.92
N ARG A 548 1.12 -9.25 -3.33
CA ARG A 548 1.45 -9.08 -4.74
C ARG A 548 2.06 -10.40 -5.20
N ARG A 549 1.38 -11.14 -6.08
CA ARG A 549 2.05 -12.22 -6.80
C ARG A 549 3.28 -11.60 -7.46
N PRO A 550 4.49 -12.10 -7.22
CA PRO A 550 5.65 -11.60 -7.92
C PRO A 550 5.35 -11.71 -9.41
N SER A 551 5.42 -10.59 -10.14
CA SER A 551 5.36 -10.61 -11.60
C SER A 551 6.53 -11.46 -12.05
N LYS A 552 6.25 -12.65 -12.60
CA LYS A 552 7.25 -13.47 -13.26
C LYS A 552 7.77 -12.65 -14.45
N GLY A 553 8.95 -12.05 -14.31
CA GLY A 553 9.62 -11.37 -15.42
C GLY A 553 9.91 -9.89 -15.17
N GLY A 554 10.77 -9.59 -14.21
CA GLY A 554 11.51 -8.34 -14.13
C GLY A 554 12.96 -8.68 -13.83
N ALA A 555 13.80 -8.72 -14.88
CA ALA A 555 15.24 -8.84 -14.73
C ALA A 555 15.72 -7.73 -13.78
N ARG A 556 16.45 -8.10 -12.74
CA ARG A 556 17.20 -7.15 -11.91
C ARG A 556 18.13 -6.36 -12.84
N PRO A 557 18.11 -5.03 -12.87
CA PRO A 557 19.19 -4.30 -13.50
C PRO A 557 20.44 -4.54 -12.64
N SER A 558 21.40 -5.22 -13.20
CA SER A 558 22.78 -5.28 -12.71
C SER A 558 23.32 -3.84 -12.73
N ALA A 559 23.47 -3.25 -11.56
CA ALA A 559 24.21 -2.01 -11.41
C ALA A 559 25.71 -2.33 -11.53
N ALA A 560 26.23 -2.29 -12.72
CA ALA A 560 27.66 -2.12 -12.96
C ALA A 560 27.98 -0.65 -12.69
N ILE A 561 28.69 -0.38 -11.60
CA ILE A 561 29.34 0.90 -11.34
C ILE A 561 30.54 0.99 -12.30
N PRO A 562 30.63 1.99 -13.19
CA PRO A 562 31.86 2.23 -13.91
C PRO A 562 32.89 2.82 -12.94
N ALA A 563 34.05 2.17 -12.87
CA ALA A 563 35.24 2.69 -12.23
C ALA A 563 35.61 4.02 -12.89
N GLY A 564 35.47 5.11 -12.18
CA GLY A 564 35.94 6.42 -12.59
C GLY A 564 37.44 6.50 -12.49
N THR A 565 38.04 6.81 -13.60
CA THR A 565 39.43 7.21 -13.77
C THR A 565 39.74 8.45 -12.95
N GLY A 566 40.87 8.40 -12.21
CA GLY A 566 41.41 9.55 -11.53
C GLY A 566 41.91 10.64 -12.49
N LEU A 567 41.92 11.83 -11.95
CA LEU A 567 42.86 12.89 -12.37
C LEU A 567 43.04 13.86 -11.18
N ALA A 568 44.32 14.01 -10.87
CA ALA A 568 45.08 15.06 -10.19
C ALA A 568 44.39 15.95 -9.14
#